data_b6db8c1848785a3aa50ffb5fec6a70f4
#
_entry.id   b6db8c1848785a3aa50ffb5fec6a70f4
#
_cell.length_a   1.000
_cell.length_b   1.000
_cell.length_c   1.000
_cell.angle_alpha   90.00
_cell.angle_beta   90.00
_cell.angle_gamma   90.00
#
_symmetry.space_group_name_H-M   'P 1'
#
loop_
_entity.id
_entity.type
_entity.pdbx_description
1 polymer ?
#
loop_
_entity_poly.entity_id
_entity_poly.type
_entity_poly.pdbx_seq_one_letter_code
_entity_poly.pdbx_strand_id
1 'polypeptide(L)'
;MKIFLYNCFILILLPAMAVRIVFKSLKDKDYRKYFSHRLGIYKDIKSLNKPIWFHAVSLGEVISSKRIVSDLLKNNEVILTVSTPTGLREAKKIYGDNLTVVYSPWDLIFFVAKFFKKFNPVALIIFETEIWPSMIYVSSKNNIPIILSNARLSQTSFRSYMRFKFFVLDTLNKFSLILAQSDQHLDRFRRMGVPINKIKKVGSVKFDIKIKR
;
A
#
# COMPACT_ATOMS: atom_id res chain seq x y z
N MET A 1 1.09 3.18 22.26
CA MET A 1 1.75 1.93 22.73
C MET A 1 1.85 0.87 21.62
N LYS A 2 0.76 0.40 20.99
CA LYS A 2 0.79 -0.68 19.96
C LYS A 2 1.70 -0.39 18.78
N ILE A 3 1.59 0.77 18.15
CA ILE A 3 2.41 1.14 17.00
C ILE A 3 3.90 1.28 17.37
N PHE A 4 4.21 1.68 18.57
CA PHE A 4 5.58 1.73 19.08
C PHE A 4 6.20 0.33 19.14
N LEU A 5 5.51 -0.65 19.73
CA LEU A 5 5.95 -2.05 19.78
C LEU A 5 6.16 -2.63 18.36
N TYR A 6 5.24 -2.34 17.43
CA TYR A 6 5.40 -2.72 16.04
C TYR A 6 6.67 -2.13 15.43
N ASN A 7 6.94 -0.83 15.64
CA ASN A 7 8.13 -0.18 15.10
C ASN A 7 9.42 -0.73 15.71
N CYS A 8 9.45 -1.02 17.02
CA CYS A 8 10.59 -1.71 17.65
C CYS A 8 10.84 -3.09 17.00
N PHE A 9 9.78 -3.87 16.75
CA PHE A 9 9.89 -5.16 16.08
C PHE A 9 10.44 -5.03 14.64
N ILE A 10 9.90 -4.09 13.85
CA ILE A 10 10.42 -3.85 12.50
C ILE A 10 11.86 -3.34 12.53
N LEU A 11 12.22 -2.50 13.49
CA LEU A 11 13.61 -2.01 13.65
C LEU A 11 14.60 -3.16 13.87
N ILE A 12 14.23 -4.14 14.68
CA ILE A 12 15.04 -5.36 14.89
C ILE A 12 15.16 -6.18 13.60
N LEU A 13 14.11 -6.20 12.77
CA LEU A 13 14.11 -6.94 11.49
C LEU A 13 14.86 -6.21 10.36
N LEU A 14 15.13 -4.90 10.50
CA LEU A 14 15.76 -4.11 9.44
C LEU A 14 17.06 -4.71 8.89
N PRO A 15 18.02 -5.19 9.71
CA PRO A 15 19.23 -5.81 9.18
C PRO A 15 18.92 -7.03 8.30
N ALA A 16 18.01 -7.89 8.75
CA ALA A 16 17.59 -9.06 7.97
C ALA A 16 16.91 -8.67 6.65
N MET A 17 16.09 -7.61 6.65
CA MET A 17 15.48 -7.06 5.45
C MET A 17 16.53 -6.52 4.47
N ALA A 18 17.54 -5.82 4.97
CA ALA A 18 18.64 -5.30 4.16
C ALA A 18 19.46 -6.45 3.55
N VAL A 19 19.85 -7.44 4.35
CA VAL A 19 20.55 -8.65 3.88
C VAL A 19 19.73 -9.38 2.81
N ARG A 20 18.42 -9.56 3.01
CA ARG A 20 17.54 -10.16 2.00
C ARG A 20 17.56 -9.39 0.67
N ILE A 21 17.60 -8.05 0.69
CA ILE A 21 17.70 -7.24 -0.53
C ILE A 21 19.05 -7.47 -1.22
N VAL A 22 20.14 -7.52 -0.46
CA VAL A 22 21.47 -7.84 -1.01
C VAL A 22 21.44 -9.18 -1.73
N PHE A 23 20.96 -10.27 -1.08
CA PHE A 23 20.85 -11.57 -1.71
C PHE A 23 19.93 -11.57 -2.96
N LYS A 24 18.77 -10.92 -2.90
CA LYS A 24 17.89 -10.78 -4.07
C LYS A 24 18.54 -9.99 -5.19
N SER A 25 19.37 -9.01 -4.86
CA SER A 25 20.07 -8.18 -5.84
C SER A 25 21.15 -8.93 -6.62
N LEU A 26 21.61 -10.09 -6.16
CA LEU A 26 22.48 -10.98 -6.92
C LEU A 26 21.78 -11.56 -8.15
N LYS A 27 20.45 -11.82 -8.03
CA LYS A 27 19.61 -12.33 -9.12
C LYS A 27 18.98 -11.22 -9.97
N ASP A 28 18.63 -10.09 -9.35
CA ASP A 28 17.99 -8.95 -10.02
C ASP A 28 18.56 -7.64 -9.43
N LYS A 29 19.45 -6.99 -10.21
CA LYS A 29 20.15 -5.76 -9.81
C LYS A 29 19.20 -4.61 -9.46
N ASP A 30 17.95 -4.63 -9.95
CA ASP A 30 16.95 -3.61 -9.68
C ASP A 30 16.52 -3.59 -8.20
N TYR A 31 16.79 -4.65 -7.41
CA TYR A 31 16.59 -4.60 -5.96
C TYR A 31 17.46 -3.56 -5.25
N ARG A 32 18.65 -3.24 -5.77
CA ARG A 32 19.54 -2.19 -5.24
C ARG A 32 19.25 -0.82 -5.84
N LYS A 33 18.66 -0.79 -7.05
CA LYS A 33 18.29 0.45 -7.69
C LYS A 33 17.27 1.18 -6.83
N TYR A 34 17.47 2.47 -6.59
CA TYR A 34 16.61 3.29 -5.74
C TYR A 34 16.42 2.75 -4.32
N PHE A 35 17.45 2.11 -3.73
CA PHE A 35 17.39 1.61 -2.36
C PHE A 35 17.04 2.72 -1.35
N SER A 36 17.48 3.96 -1.61
CA SER A 36 17.16 5.15 -0.81
C SER A 36 15.66 5.37 -0.62
N HIS A 37 14.83 4.99 -1.60
CA HIS A 37 13.36 5.11 -1.50
C HIS A 37 12.82 4.29 -0.33
N ARG A 38 13.40 3.10 -0.05
CA ARG A 38 13.00 2.25 1.08
C ARG A 38 13.30 2.88 2.45
N LEU A 39 14.23 3.83 2.48
CA LEU A 39 14.58 4.63 3.65
C LEU A 39 13.83 5.98 3.67
N GLY A 40 12.84 6.15 2.80
CA GLY A 40 12.05 7.38 2.68
C GLY A 40 12.81 8.55 2.06
N ILE A 41 13.87 8.29 1.28
CA ILE A 41 14.71 9.31 0.65
C ILE A 41 14.48 9.29 -0.87
N TYR A 42 13.91 10.37 -1.42
CA TYR A 42 13.45 10.50 -2.81
C TYR A 42 14.06 11.76 -3.45
N LYS A 43 15.41 11.87 -3.43
CA LYS A 43 16.12 13.05 -3.96
C LYS A 43 15.98 13.20 -5.48
N ASP A 44 15.89 12.09 -6.18
CA ASP A 44 15.75 11.97 -7.63
C ASP A 44 14.33 12.19 -8.16
N ILE A 45 13.36 12.40 -7.26
CA ILE A 45 11.95 12.57 -7.62
C ILE A 45 11.54 14.04 -7.45
N LYS A 46 10.92 14.60 -8.49
CA LYS A 46 10.32 15.95 -8.46
C LYS A 46 9.23 16.03 -7.39
N SER A 47 9.03 17.23 -6.87
CA SER A 47 7.89 17.49 -5.98
C SER A 47 6.59 17.38 -6.77
N LEU A 48 5.58 16.79 -6.15
CA LEU A 48 4.21 16.71 -6.64
C LEU A 48 3.33 17.66 -5.86
N ASN A 49 2.23 18.09 -6.47
CA ASN A 49 1.27 18.98 -5.81
C ASN A 49 0.15 18.15 -5.17
N LYS A 50 0.34 17.79 -3.89
CA LYS A 50 -0.68 17.09 -3.08
C LYS A 50 -1.23 15.83 -3.79
N PRO A 51 -0.39 14.86 -4.17
CA PRO A 51 -0.82 13.69 -4.93
C PRO A 51 -1.72 12.75 -4.11
N ILE A 52 -2.51 11.94 -4.80
CA ILE A 52 -3.09 10.72 -4.22
C ILE A 52 -1.98 9.68 -4.11
N TRP A 53 -1.75 9.17 -2.91
CA TRP A 53 -0.83 8.06 -2.69
C TRP A 53 -1.54 6.73 -2.97
N PHE A 54 -1.18 6.09 -4.07
CA PHE A 54 -1.66 4.74 -4.39
C PHE A 54 -0.60 3.71 -4.06
N HIS A 55 -0.93 2.68 -3.29
CA HIS A 55 -0.01 1.61 -2.88
C HIS A 55 -0.44 0.27 -3.48
N ALA A 56 0.40 -0.29 -4.37
CA ALA A 56 0.24 -1.62 -4.97
C ALA A 56 1.58 -2.36 -4.87
N VAL A 57 1.64 -3.39 -4.04
CA VAL A 57 2.90 -4.02 -3.61
C VAL A 57 3.61 -4.76 -4.74
N SER A 58 2.87 -5.46 -5.59
CA SER A 58 3.37 -6.46 -6.53
C SER A 58 3.01 -6.15 -7.99
N LEU A 59 3.65 -6.88 -8.91
CA LEU A 59 3.32 -6.88 -10.33
C LEU A 59 1.82 -7.15 -10.58
N GLY A 60 1.26 -8.17 -9.92
CA GLY A 60 -0.15 -8.54 -10.10
C GLY A 60 -1.11 -7.43 -9.67
N GLU A 61 -0.79 -6.74 -8.57
CA GLU A 61 -1.58 -5.61 -8.08
C GLU A 61 -1.47 -4.39 -9.01
N VAL A 62 -0.28 -4.09 -9.54
CA VAL A 62 -0.08 -3.03 -10.53
C VAL A 62 -0.95 -3.26 -11.77
N ILE A 63 -0.94 -4.48 -12.31
CA ILE A 63 -1.76 -4.83 -13.49
C ILE A 63 -3.25 -4.73 -13.14
N SER A 64 -3.66 -5.30 -12.02
CA SER A 64 -5.08 -5.34 -11.62
C SER A 64 -5.63 -3.96 -11.28
N SER A 65 -4.81 -3.05 -10.77
CA SER A 65 -5.22 -1.67 -10.42
C SER A 65 -5.17 -0.69 -11.59
N LYS A 66 -4.70 -1.11 -12.77
CA LYS A 66 -4.45 -0.22 -13.93
C LYS A 66 -5.63 0.70 -14.23
N ARG A 67 -6.86 0.18 -14.27
CA ARG A 67 -8.06 0.98 -14.57
C ARG A 67 -8.28 2.08 -13.52
N ILE A 68 -8.20 1.71 -12.23
CA ILE A 68 -8.39 2.65 -11.13
C ILE A 68 -7.35 3.76 -11.18
N VAL A 69 -6.06 3.41 -11.32
CA VAL A 69 -4.97 4.39 -11.39
C VAL A 69 -5.13 5.29 -12.62
N SER A 70 -5.49 4.72 -13.79
CA SER A 70 -5.72 5.52 -14.99
C SER A 70 -6.90 6.49 -14.86
N ASP A 71 -7.96 6.09 -14.16
CA ASP A 71 -9.09 6.99 -13.90
C ASP A 71 -8.73 8.10 -12.90
N LEU A 72 -7.94 7.81 -11.88
CA LEU A 72 -7.43 8.81 -10.93
C LEU A 72 -6.55 9.87 -11.62
N LEU A 73 -5.69 9.43 -12.55
CA LEU A 73 -4.77 10.30 -13.30
C LEU A 73 -5.47 11.32 -14.19
N LYS A 74 -6.75 11.14 -14.53
CA LYS A 74 -7.50 12.12 -15.36
C LYS A 74 -7.64 13.48 -14.68
N ASN A 75 -7.74 13.49 -13.35
CA ASN A 75 -8.06 14.71 -12.60
C ASN A 75 -7.14 14.97 -11.39
N ASN A 76 -6.13 14.09 -11.15
CA ASN A 76 -5.29 14.18 -9.96
C ASN A 76 -3.83 13.86 -10.30
N GLU A 77 -2.91 14.44 -9.55
CA GLU A 77 -1.57 13.87 -9.45
C GLU A 77 -1.62 12.60 -8.60
N VAL A 78 -0.95 11.56 -9.06
CA VAL A 78 -0.89 10.28 -8.37
C VAL A 78 0.57 9.89 -8.16
N ILE A 79 0.91 9.39 -6.97
CA ILE A 79 2.16 8.71 -6.71
C ILE A 79 1.88 7.23 -6.43
N LEU A 80 2.46 6.36 -7.26
CA LEU A 80 2.34 4.91 -7.09
C LEU A 80 3.55 4.37 -6.35
N THR A 81 3.31 3.72 -5.21
CA THR A 81 4.37 3.00 -4.49
C THR A 81 4.25 1.50 -4.69
N VAL A 82 5.38 0.87 -4.98
CA VAL A 82 5.50 -0.59 -5.16
C VAL A 82 6.61 -1.15 -4.27
N SER A 83 6.60 -2.46 -3.98
CA SER A 83 7.64 -3.09 -3.15
C SER A 83 8.59 -3.98 -3.94
N THR A 84 8.24 -4.33 -5.21
CA THR A 84 9.02 -5.26 -6.03
C THR A 84 9.58 -4.60 -7.30
N PRO A 85 10.78 -5.00 -7.77
CA PRO A 85 11.33 -4.52 -9.04
C PRO A 85 10.44 -4.83 -10.23
N THR A 86 9.81 -5.99 -10.26
CA THR A 86 8.86 -6.37 -11.32
C THR A 86 7.66 -5.44 -11.35
N GLY A 87 7.10 -5.09 -10.20
CA GLY A 87 6.03 -4.09 -10.09
C GLY A 87 6.47 -2.71 -10.56
N LEU A 88 7.70 -2.29 -10.19
CA LEU A 88 8.25 -1.00 -10.63
C LEU A 88 8.41 -0.94 -12.16
N ARG A 89 9.00 -1.99 -12.76
CA ARG A 89 9.18 -2.07 -14.22
C ARG A 89 7.84 -2.04 -14.96
N GLU A 90 6.88 -2.83 -14.50
CA GLU A 90 5.56 -2.90 -15.13
C GLU A 90 4.81 -1.57 -15.00
N ALA A 91 4.82 -0.94 -13.84
CA ALA A 91 4.19 0.36 -13.67
C ALA A 91 4.81 1.42 -14.59
N LYS A 92 6.15 1.46 -14.70
CA LYS A 92 6.84 2.35 -15.65
C LYS A 92 6.49 2.04 -17.10
N LYS A 93 6.35 0.76 -17.46
CA LYS A 93 5.93 0.34 -18.80
C LYS A 93 4.51 0.77 -19.13
N ILE A 94 3.58 0.65 -18.17
CA ILE A 94 2.16 0.98 -18.37
C ILE A 94 1.94 2.49 -18.46
N TYR A 95 2.60 3.27 -17.62
CA TYR A 95 2.26 4.69 -17.40
C TYR A 95 3.31 5.67 -17.96
N GLY A 96 4.53 5.21 -18.25
CA GLY A 96 5.63 6.08 -18.68
C GLY A 96 5.87 7.23 -17.71
N ASP A 97 5.98 8.43 -18.23
CA ASP A 97 6.22 9.66 -17.47
C ASP A 97 4.92 10.28 -16.90
N ASN A 98 3.74 9.72 -17.23
CA ASN A 98 2.46 10.22 -16.74
C ASN A 98 2.20 9.87 -15.27
N LEU A 99 3.01 9.00 -14.67
CA LEU A 99 2.87 8.57 -13.29
C LEU A 99 4.21 8.50 -12.57
N THR A 100 4.31 9.16 -11.44
CA THR A 100 5.47 8.99 -10.56
C THR A 100 5.38 7.65 -9.85
N VAL A 101 6.33 6.74 -10.16
CA VAL A 101 6.42 5.41 -9.57
C VAL A 101 7.69 5.26 -8.76
N VAL A 102 7.55 4.91 -7.47
CA VAL A 102 8.69 4.77 -6.54
C VAL A 102 8.57 3.50 -5.70
N TYR A 103 9.68 3.05 -5.11
CA TYR A 103 9.56 2.04 -4.06
C TYR A 103 8.91 2.62 -2.81
N SER A 104 8.04 1.80 -2.20
CA SER A 104 7.46 2.09 -0.89
C SER A 104 8.57 2.22 0.16
N PRO A 105 8.49 3.19 1.07
CA PRO A 105 9.35 3.18 2.24
C PRO A 105 9.08 1.92 3.06
N TRP A 106 10.10 1.39 3.72
CA TRP A 106 9.88 0.35 4.73
C TRP A 106 8.96 0.87 5.83
N ASP A 107 8.10 -0.01 6.35
CA ASP A 107 6.98 0.38 7.22
C ASP A 107 7.43 0.75 8.65
N LEU A 108 8.31 1.73 8.74
CA LEU A 108 8.71 2.42 9.96
C LEU A 108 8.20 3.86 9.94
N ILE A 109 7.63 4.32 11.05
CA ILE A 109 7.08 5.69 11.17
C ILE A 109 8.07 6.73 10.62
N PHE A 110 9.34 6.62 10.96
CA PHE A 110 10.38 7.56 10.54
C PHE A 110 10.54 7.62 9.01
N PHE A 111 10.54 6.47 8.30
CA PHE A 111 10.68 6.43 6.86
C PHE A 111 9.41 6.89 6.15
N VAL A 112 8.26 6.49 6.68
CA VAL A 112 6.95 6.93 6.16
C VAL A 112 6.75 8.43 6.37
N ALA A 113 7.16 8.98 7.50
CA ALA A 113 7.10 10.42 7.77
C ALA A 113 7.98 11.23 6.78
N LYS A 114 9.15 10.71 6.39
CA LYS A 114 9.97 11.32 5.32
C LYS A 114 9.25 11.33 3.98
N PHE A 115 8.56 10.23 3.63
CA PHE A 115 7.71 10.17 2.43
C PHE A 115 6.62 11.25 2.47
N PHE A 116 5.91 11.36 3.58
CA PHE A 116 4.90 12.40 3.80
C PHE A 116 5.47 13.81 3.66
N LYS A 117 6.61 14.08 4.31
CA LYS A 117 7.29 15.40 4.20
C LYS A 117 7.66 15.76 2.76
N LYS A 118 8.05 14.75 1.95
CA LYS A 118 8.44 14.97 0.55
C LYS A 118 7.25 15.21 -0.37
N PHE A 119 6.17 14.42 -0.24
CA PHE A 119 5.09 14.38 -1.22
C PHE A 119 3.77 15.01 -0.74
N ASN A 120 3.57 15.12 0.58
CA ASN A 120 2.36 15.69 1.20
C ASN A 120 1.05 15.17 0.55
N PRO A 121 0.81 13.85 0.53
CA PRO A 121 -0.35 13.28 -0.13
C PRO A 121 -1.66 13.70 0.54
N VAL A 122 -2.75 13.80 -0.25
CA VAL A 122 -4.08 14.17 0.24
C VAL A 122 -5.00 12.98 0.53
N ALA A 123 -4.64 11.81 0.05
CA ALA A 123 -5.35 10.55 0.32
C ALA A 123 -4.38 9.38 0.19
N LEU A 124 -4.66 8.28 0.89
CA LEU A 124 -3.97 6.99 0.73
C LEU A 124 -4.96 5.94 0.25
N ILE A 125 -4.67 5.33 -0.88
CA ILE A 125 -5.39 4.17 -1.40
C ILE A 125 -4.45 2.97 -1.35
N ILE A 126 -4.81 1.98 -0.55
CA ILE A 126 -4.10 0.70 -0.49
C ILE A 126 -4.87 -0.33 -1.33
N PHE A 127 -4.19 -0.99 -2.25
CA PHE A 127 -4.80 -1.97 -3.12
C PHE A 127 -4.62 -3.39 -2.56
N GLU A 128 -5.69 -4.18 -2.56
CA GLU A 128 -5.81 -5.48 -1.91
C GLU A 128 -5.63 -5.39 -0.38
N THR A 129 -5.39 -6.56 0.29
CA THR A 129 -5.35 -6.56 1.77
C THR A 129 -3.91 -6.45 2.26
N GLU A 130 -3.34 -5.28 2.03
CA GLU A 130 -2.01 -4.90 2.48
C GLU A 130 -2.12 -3.99 3.71
N ILE A 131 -1.97 -4.58 4.92
CA ILE A 131 -2.05 -3.83 6.18
C ILE A 131 -0.65 -3.43 6.62
N TRP A 132 -0.30 -2.16 6.41
CA TRP A 132 0.97 -1.54 6.76
C TRP A 132 0.76 -0.57 7.93
N PRO A 133 1.00 -0.99 9.19
CA PRO A 133 0.61 -0.21 10.38
C PRO A 133 1.22 1.18 10.46
N SER A 134 2.51 1.37 10.11
CA SER A 134 3.14 2.69 10.16
C SER A 134 2.64 3.62 9.05
N MET A 135 2.45 3.08 7.83
CA MET A 135 1.86 3.81 6.70
C MET A 135 0.47 4.34 7.07
N ILE A 136 -0.39 3.46 7.59
CA ILE A 136 -1.75 3.79 8.01
C ILE A 136 -1.74 4.77 9.18
N TYR A 137 -0.86 4.56 10.17
CA TYR A 137 -0.74 5.44 11.33
C TYR A 137 -0.34 6.86 10.93
N VAL A 138 0.72 7.01 10.13
CA VAL A 138 1.20 8.34 9.69
C VAL A 138 0.14 9.03 8.84
N SER A 139 -0.53 8.33 7.93
CA SER A 139 -1.63 8.86 7.13
C SER A 139 -2.78 9.36 8.01
N SER A 140 -3.20 8.55 8.99
CA SER A 140 -4.24 8.94 9.96
C SER A 140 -3.84 10.15 10.80
N LYS A 141 -2.59 10.26 11.21
CA LYS A 141 -2.07 11.42 11.98
C LYS A 141 -2.04 12.71 11.16
N ASN A 142 -1.90 12.59 9.85
CA ASN A 142 -1.99 13.74 8.93
C ASN A 142 -3.43 14.01 8.44
N ASN A 143 -4.45 13.35 9.04
CA ASN A 143 -5.87 13.53 8.76
C ASN A 143 -6.26 13.32 7.28
N ILE A 144 -5.52 12.51 6.54
CA ILE A 144 -5.90 12.16 5.17
C ILE A 144 -6.79 10.91 5.16
N PRO A 145 -7.77 10.82 4.25
CA PRO A 145 -8.60 9.63 4.09
C PRO A 145 -7.76 8.43 3.65
N ILE A 146 -8.07 7.26 4.23
CA ILE A 146 -7.39 6.00 3.93
C ILE A 146 -8.43 5.03 3.39
N ILE A 147 -8.23 4.55 2.18
CA ILE A 147 -9.15 3.65 1.48
C ILE A 147 -8.45 2.32 1.22
N LEU A 148 -9.08 1.22 1.60
CA LEU A 148 -8.67 -0.12 1.19
C LEU A 148 -9.49 -0.51 -0.03
N SER A 149 -8.87 -0.51 -1.20
CA SER A 149 -9.52 -0.83 -2.47
C SER A 149 -9.30 -2.30 -2.84
N ASN A 150 -10.30 -2.91 -3.48
CA ASN A 150 -10.26 -4.33 -3.89
C ASN A 150 -9.96 -5.28 -2.71
N ALA A 151 -10.52 -4.97 -1.53
CA ALA A 151 -10.19 -5.65 -0.28
C ALA A 151 -10.57 -7.13 -0.33
N ARG A 152 -9.55 -7.99 -0.16
CA ARG A 152 -9.67 -9.44 -0.17
C ARG A 152 -9.06 -10.04 1.08
N LEU A 153 -9.87 -10.44 2.03
CA LEU A 153 -9.41 -11.10 3.25
C LEU A 153 -9.65 -12.62 3.15
N SER A 154 -8.57 -13.39 2.90
CA SER A 154 -8.66 -14.85 2.85
C SER A 154 -9.03 -15.44 4.22
N GLN A 155 -9.54 -16.68 4.25
CA GLN A 155 -9.84 -17.36 5.51
C GLN A 155 -8.59 -17.55 6.38
N THR A 156 -7.46 -17.86 5.76
CA THR A 156 -6.18 -18.02 6.45
C THR A 156 -5.71 -16.70 7.07
N SER A 157 -5.74 -15.61 6.27
CA SER A 157 -5.40 -14.27 6.78
C SER A 157 -6.36 -13.81 7.89
N PHE A 158 -7.67 -14.07 7.73
CA PHE A 158 -8.65 -13.76 8.77
C PHE A 158 -8.33 -14.47 10.09
N ARG A 159 -8.04 -15.79 10.06
CA ARG A 159 -7.64 -16.55 11.26
C ARG A 159 -6.37 -15.99 11.89
N SER A 160 -5.38 -15.66 11.09
CA SER A 160 -4.13 -15.05 11.56
C SER A 160 -4.38 -13.70 12.22
N TYR A 161 -5.15 -12.83 11.58
CA TYR A 161 -5.48 -11.51 12.13
C TYR A 161 -6.33 -11.58 13.40
N MET A 162 -7.21 -12.58 13.51
CA MET A 162 -7.99 -12.80 14.74
C MET A 162 -7.12 -13.15 15.95
N ARG A 163 -5.98 -13.84 15.77
CA ARG A 163 -5.01 -14.10 16.85
C ARG A 163 -4.40 -12.81 17.40
N PHE A 164 -4.25 -11.80 16.54
CA PHE A 164 -3.67 -10.50 16.85
C PHE A 164 -4.73 -9.38 16.75
N LYS A 165 -6.02 -9.72 16.95
CA LYS A 165 -7.15 -8.80 16.75
C LYS A 165 -6.95 -7.44 17.41
N PHE A 166 -6.40 -7.43 18.63
CA PHE A 166 -6.17 -6.20 19.38
C PHE A 166 -5.24 -5.20 18.65
N PHE A 167 -4.20 -5.68 17.93
CA PHE A 167 -3.31 -4.85 17.14
C PHE A 167 -3.92 -4.47 15.79
N VAL A 168 -4.49 -5.46 15.11
CA VAL A 168 -5.00 -5.30 13.74
C VAL A 168 -6.22 -4.39 13.71
N LEU A 169 -7.13 -4.51 14.69
CA LEU A 169 -8.36 -3.72 14.75
C LEU A 169 -8.07 -2.21 14.90
N ASP A 170 -7.09 -1.84 15.72
CA ASP A 170 -6.70 -0.43 15.87
C ASP A 170 -6.25 0.16 14.53
N THR A 171 -5.55 -0.63 13.72
CA THR A 171 -5.10 -0.23 12.39
C THR A 171 -6.28 -0.18 11.40
N LEU A 172 -7.15 -1.19 11.41
CA LEU A 172 -8.33 -1.24 10.53
C LEU A 172 -9.32 -0.10 10.79
N ASN A 173 -9.49 0.32 12.04
CA ASN A 173 -10.38 1.42 12.40
C ASN A 173 -9.94 2.79 11.86
N LYS A 174 -8.66 2.93 11.44
CA LYS A 174 -8.14 4.14 10.80
C LYS A 174 -8.53 4.26 9.34
N PHE A 175 -9.00 3.18 8.71
CA PHE A 175 -9.55 3.28 7.36
C PHE A 175 -10.83 4.12 7.38
N SER A 176 -10.94 5.02 6.40
CA SER A 176 -12.15 5.77 6.12
C SER A 176 -13.18 4.90 5.39
N LEU A 177 -12.67 4.00 4.51
CA LEU A 177 -13.52 3.13 3.71
C LEU A 177 -12.76 1.84 3.33
N ILE A 178 -13.47 0.70 3.38
CA ILE A 178 -13.00 -0.61 2.91
C ILE A 178 -13.94 -1.09 1.82
N LEU A 179 -13.41 -1.25 0.61
CA LEU A 179 -14.13 -1.70 -0.58
C LEU A 179 -13.90 -3.20 -0.78
N ALA A 180 -14.78 -4.01 -0.23
CA ALA A 180 -14.66 -5.47 -0.24
C ALA A 180 -15.09 -6.09 -1.57
N GLN A 181 -14.35 -7.11 -2.05
CA GLN A 181 -14.65 -7.81 -3.30
C GLN A 181 -15.93 -8.66 -3.25
N SER A 182 -16.33 -9.15 -2.09
CA SER A 182 -17.48 -10.04 -1.93
C SER A 182 -18.09 -9.95 -0.52
N ASP A 183 -19.30 -10.51 -0.35
CA ASP A 183 -19.96 -10.61 0.94
C ASP A 183 -19.12 -11.37 1.96
N GLN A 184 -18.42 -12.43 1.55
CA GLN A 184 -17.51 -13.17 2.44
C GLN A 184 -16.38 -12.30 2.99
N HIS A 185 -15.78 -11.44 2.16
CA HIS A 185 -14.72 -10.53 2.60
C HIS A 185 -15.29 -9.43 3.50
N LEU A 186 -16.45 -8.88 3.15
CA LEU A 186 -17.18 -7.92 3.98
C LEU A 186 -17.46 -8.50 5.37
N ASP A 187 -18.04 -9.71 5.44
CA ASP A 187 -18.37 -10.36 6.72
C ASP A 187 -17.12 -10.58 7.59
N ARG A 188 -15.99 -10.98 6.99
CA ARG A 188 -14.74 -11.14 7.73
C ARG A 188 -14.25 -9.84 8.35
N PHE A 189 -14.29 -8.70 7.64
CA PHE A 189 -13.94 -7.39 8.21
C PHE A 189 -14.90 -6.99 9.33
N ARG A 190 -16.21 -7.23 9.16
CA ARG A 190 -17.22 -7.00 10.20
C ARG A 190 -16.93 -7.81 11.46
N ARG A 191 -16.64 -9.12 11.31
CA ARG A 191 -16.30 -10.02 12.43
C ARG A 191 -14.99 -9.64 13.12
N MET A 192 -14.07 -8.99 12.44
CA MET A 192 -12.89 -8.39 13.05
C MET A 192 -13.24 -7.17 13.91
N GLY A 193 -14.43 -6.58 13.76
CA GLY A 193 -14.89 -5.44 14.52
C GLY A 193 -14.83 -4.10 13.76
N VAL A 194 -14.63 -4.12 12.45
CA VAL A 194 -14.73 -2.90 11.63
C VAL A 194 -16.19 -2.48 11.54
N PRO A 195 -16.52 -1.20 11.79
CA PRO A 195 -17.90 -0.70 11.68
C PRO A 195 -18.45 -0.89 10.26
N ILE A 196 -19.71 -1.35 10.17
CA ILE A 196 -20.33 -1.68 8.88
C ILE A 196 -20.46 -0.48 7.94
N ASN A 197 -20.63 0.71 8.48
CA ASN A 197 -20.69 1.96 7.69
C ASN A 197 -19.36 2.30 6.99
N LYS A 198 -18.27 1.68 7.39
CA LYS A 198 -16.95 1.82 6.75
C LYS A 198 -16.67 0.74 5.71
N ILE A 199 -17.57 -0.24 5.54
CA ILE A 199 -17.34 -1.37 4.62
C ILE A 199 -18.42 -1.33 3.53
N LYS A 200 -17.98 -1.40 2.25
CA LYS A 200 -18.89 -1.52 1.10
C LYS A 200 -18.46 -2.69 0.22
N LYS A 201 -19.42 -3.50 -0.25
CA LYS A 201 -19.18 -4.49 -1.31
C LYS A 201 -19.19 -3.78 -2.66
N VAL A 202 -18.14 -3.98 -3.47
CA VAL A 202 -18.00 -3.35 -4.79
C VAL A 202 -17.65 -4.35 -5.91
N GLY A 203 -17.47 -5.63 -5.60
CA GLY A 203 -17.01 -6.62 -6.58
C GLY A 203 -15.49 -6.64 -6.73
N SER A 204 -15.00 -7.49 -7.62
CA SER A 204 -13.58 -7.63 -7.92
C SER A 204 -13.23 -6.94 -9.24
N VAL A 205 -12.20 -6.12 -9.24
CA VAL A 205 -11.71 -5.43 -10.45
C VAL A 205 -11.17 -6.38 -11.52
N LYS A 206 -10.93 -7.67 -11.20
CA LYS A 206 -10.51 -8.68 -12.19
C LYS A 206 -11.57 -8.96 -13.24
N PHE A 207 -12.83 -8.73 -12.96
CA PHE A 207 -13.94 -8.89 -13.91
C PHE A 207 -14.12 -7.67 -14.84
N ASP A 208 -13.45 -6.56 -14.55
CA ASP A 208 -13.47 -5.35 -15.39
C ASP A 208 -12.43 -5.39 -16.53
N ILE A 209 -11.58 -6.41 -16.57
CA ILE A 209 -10.64 -6.60 -17.69
C ILE A 209 -11.44 -7.08 -18.89
N LYS A 210 -11.78 -6.17 -19.81
CA LYS A 210 -12.31 -6.54 -21.12
C LYS A 210 -11.25 -7.40 -21.83
N ILE A 211 -11.52 -8.70 -22.00
CA ILE A 211 -10.78 -9.55 -22.90
C ILE A 211 -10.99 -8.96 -24.28
N LYS A 212 -9.97 -8.30 -24.85
CA LYS A 212 -9.97 -8.01 -26.29
C LYS A 212 -9.96 -9.37 -27.00
N ARG A 213 -11.10 -9.75 -27.55
CA ARG A 213 -11.20 -10.82 -28.55
C ARG A 213 -10.56 -10.35 -29.85
#